data_f9337ad681b08e3bb2c78874191fd402
#
_entry.id   f9337ad681b08e3bb2c78874191fd402
#
_cell.length_a   1.000
_cell.length_b   1.000
_cell.length_c   1.000
_cell.angle_alpha   90.00
_cell.angle_beta   90.00
_cell.angle_gamma   90.00
#
_symmetry.space_group_name_H-M   'P 1'
#
loop_
_entity.id
_entity.type
_entity.pdbx_description
1 polymer ?
#
loop_
_entity_poly.entity_id
_entity_poly.type
_entity_poly.pdbx_seq_one_letter_code
_entity_poly.pdbx_strand_id
1 'polypeptide(L)'
;MESEADAFAADAFFFGKRFTEEVQDFDFGLAGPKELAERRYSTSYYATFRRYVEENASSCCLLICQPRYGDAEFRSPDSLVLKYYVKSPTYRRHIPRGQEVPASSGIWQAFNNVGQITAHELVVGPDGKSKRTLRAESFSNSYTVFTLVGEDRVG
;
A
#
# COMPACT_ATOMS: atom_id res chain seq x y z
N MET A 1 -14.64 11.63 -2.40
CA MET A 1 -14.13 12.58 -3.39
C MET A 1 -13.19 13.55 -2.70
N GLU A 2 -12.01 13.68 -3.21
CA GLU A 2 -11.03 14.62 -2.66
C GLU A 2 -11.45 16.03 -3.04
N SER A 3 -11.44 16.97 -2.10
CA SER A 3 -11.78 18.35 -2.39
C SER A 3 -10.61 19.06 -3.08
N GLU A 4 -10.88 20.18 -3.75
CA GLU A 4 -9.84 21.02 -4.36
C GLU A 4 -8.83 21.49 -3.30
N ALA A 5 -9.28 21.73 -2.09
CA ALA A 5 -8.41 22.11 -0.98
C ALA A 5 -7.45 20.98 -0.58
N ASP A 6 -7.93 19.73 -0.61
CA ASP A 6 -7.08 18.58 -0.30
C ASP A 6 -6.04 18.34 -1.39
N ALA A 7 -6.43 18.50 -2.65
CA ALA A 7 -5.50 18.41 -3.78
C ALA A 7 -4.43 19.51 -3.72
N PHE A 8 -4.83 20.73 -3.37
CA PHE A 8 -3.89 21.85 -3.20
C PHE A 8 -2.94 21.60 -2.03
N ALA A 9 -3.44 21.12 -0.90
CA ALA A 9 -2.61 20.81 0.26
C ALA A 9 -1.61 19.70 -0.06
N ALA A 10 -2.02 18.66 -0.77
CA ALA A 10 -1.13 17.58 -1.21
C ALA A 10 -0.02 18.11 -2.13
N ASP A 11 -0.35 18.95 -3.10
CA ASP A 11 0.64 19.57 -3.99
C ASP A 11 1.63 20.45 -3.23
N ALA A 12 1.15 21.22 -2.24
CA ALA A 12 2.02 22.06 -1.40
C ALA A 12 3.00 21.21 -0.58
N PHE A 13 2.54 20.09 0.00
CA PHE A 13 3.38 19.18 0.77
C PHE A 13 4.48 18.53 -0.07
N PHE A 14 4.16 18.15 -1.30
CA PHE A 14 5.08 17.43 -2.16
C PHE A 14 5.78 18.30 -3.19
N PHE A 15 5.68 19.62 -3.07
CA PHE A 15 6.29 20.57 -4.00
C PHE A 15 5.92 20.30 -5.47
N GLY A 16 4.63 20.07 -5.73
CA GLY A 16 4.14 19.79 -7.08
C GLY A 16 4.75 18.53 -7.68
N LYS A 17 5.40 18.65 -8.81
CA LYS A 17 5.97 17.51 -9.54
C LYS A 17 7.27 16.98 -8.95
N ARG A 18 7.85 17.65 -7.99
CA ARG A 18 9.18 17.29 -7.46
C ARG A 18 9.20 15.89 -6.84
N PHE A 19 8.16 15.53 -6.10
CA PHE A 19 8.05 14.19 -5.54
C PHE A 19 8.06 13.12 -6.64
N THR A 20 7.27 13.30 -7.68
CA THR A 20 7.18 12.36 -8.80
C THR A 20 8.52 12.19 -9.51
N GLU A 21 9.27 13.28 -9.67
CA GLU A 21 10.60 13.25 -10.27
C GLU A 21 11.61 12.53 -9.37
N GLU A 22 11.62 12.83 -8.09
CA GLU A 22 12.58 12.23 -7.15
C GLU A 22 12.34 10.74 -6.93
N VAL A 23 11.07 10.32 -6.90
CA VAL A 23 10.76 8.91 -6.70
C VAL A 23 11.19 8.03 -7.87
N GLN A 24 11.37 8.61 -9.05
CA GLN A 24 11.84 7.88 -10.24
C GLN A 24 13.31 7.45 -10.13
N ASP A 25 14.08 8.06 -9.22
CA ASP A 25 15.46 7.65 -8.96
C ASP A 25 15.54 6.31 -8.19
N PHE A 26 14.41 5.81 -7.71
CA PHE A 26 14.31 4.53 -7.02
C PHE A 26 13.64 3.49 -7.91
N ASP A 27 14.00 2.23 -7.71
CA ASP A 27 13.27 1.11 -8.32
C ASP A 27 11.82 1.11 -7.84
N PHE A 28 10.92 0.54 -8.66
CA PHE A 28 9.53 0.39 -8.28
C PHE A 28 9.41 -0.40 -6.97
N GLY A 29 8.74 0.18 -5.99
CA GLY A 29 8.53 -0.44 -4.68
C GLY A 29 8.27 0.58 -3.59
N LEU A 30 8.19 0.13 -2.35
CA LEU A 30 7.93 0.98 -1.19
C LEU A 30 9.18 1.70 -0.66
N ALA A 31 10.37 1.22 -0.98
CA ALA A 31 11.61 1.77 -0.43
C ALA A 31 11.80 3.25 -0.78
N GLY A 32 11.57 3.61 -2.03
CA GLY A 32 11.68 5.00 -2.49
C GLY A 32 10.71 5.94 -1.78
N PRO A 33 9.39 5.72 -1.89
CA PRO A 33 8.44 6.59 -1.22
C PRO A 33 8.56 6.57 0.31
N LYS A 34 8.95 5.46 0.91
CA LYS A 34 9.22 5.39 2.36
C LYS A 34 10.35 6.33 2.76
N GLU A 35 11.47 6.28 2.05
CA GLU A 35 12.61 7.14 2.33
C GLU A 35 12.26 8.62 2.15
N LEU A 36 11.56 8.95 1.09
CA LEU A 36 11.13 10.32 0.85
C LEU A 36 10.17 10.83 1.93
N ALA A 37 9.24 9.99 2.39
CA ALA A 37 8.33 10.34 3.47
C ALA A 37 9.07 10.65 4.76
N GLU A 38 10.06 9.85 5.11
CA GLU A 38 10.79 9.97 6.37
C GLU A 38 11.81 11.11 6.36
N ARG A 39 12.56 11.24 5.28
CA ARG A 39 13.75 12.11 5.26
C ARG A 39 13.54 13.46 4.60
N ARG A 40 12.66 13.53 3.59
CA ARG A 40 12.57 14.73 2.79
C ARG A 40 11.29 15.52 3.00
N TYR A 41 10.16 14.85 3.02
CA TYR A 41 8.88 15.54 3.08
C TYR A 41 8.27 15.57 4.46
N SER A 42 8.75 14.76 5.39
CA SER A 42 8.20 14.64 6.75
C SER A 42 6.67 14.49 6.75
N THR A 43 6.17 13.69 5.82
CA THR A 43 4.75 13.44 5.63
C THR A 43 4.38 12.06 6.15
N SER A 44 3.09 11.80 6.29
CA SER A 44 2.63 10.47 6.67
C SER A 44 2.92 9.45 5.58
N TYR A 45 3.14 8.20 5.98
CA TYR A 45 3.30 7.10 5.02
C TYR A 45 2.07 6.97 4.13
N TYR A 46 0.88 7.08 4.69
CA TYR A 46 -0.36 7.00 3.93
C TYR A 46 -0.41 8.01 2.79
N ALA A 47 -0.19 9.28 3.10
CA ALA A 47 -0.24 10.34 2.10
C ALA A 47 0.82 10.14 1.01
N THR A 48 2.03 9.75 1.39
CA THR A 48 3.13 9.55 0.47
C THR A 48 2.91 8.33 -0.43
N PHE A 49 2.53 7.20 0.15
CA PHE A 49 2.27 5.98 -0.62
C PHE A 49 1.06 6.13 -1.54
N ARG A 50 0.02 6.81 -1.08
CA ARG A 50 -1.14 7.13 -1.90
C ARG A 50 -0.76 7.93 -3.14
N ARG A 51 -0.01 9.00 -2.96
CA ARG A 51 0.45 9.82 -4.07
C ARG A 51 1.32 9.03 -5.04
N TYR A 52 2.21 8.21 -4.49
CA TYR A 52 3.07 7.34 -5.30
C TYR A 52 2.26 6.45 -6.24
N VAL A 53 1.20 5.85 -5.73
CA VAL A 53 0.33 4.98 -6.53
C VAL A 53 -0.54 5.77 -7.50
N GLU A 54 -1.18 6.85 -7.04
CA GLU A 54 -2.06 7.66 -7.88
C GLU A 54 -1.37 8.27 -9.09
N GLU A 55 -0.08 8.58 -8.96
CA GLU A 55 0.72 9.18 -10.04
C GLU A 55 1.59 8.17 -10.77
N ASN A 56 1.47 6.88 -10.47
CA ASN A 56 2.34 5.87 -11.04
C ASN A 56 1.86 5.44 -12.44
N ALA A 57 2.78 5.42 -13.39
CA ALA A 57 2.49 4.95 -14.76
C ALA A 57 2.34 3.43 -14.83
N SER A 58 2.93 2.70 -13.88
CA SER A 58 2.80 1.24 -13.79
C SER A 58 1.45 0.85 -13.22
N SER A 59 0.96 -0.33 -13.63
CA SER A 59 -0.26 -0.89 -13.07
C SER A 59 0.02 -1.44 -11.67
N CYS A 60 -0.47 -0.74 -10.66
CA CYS A 60 -0.27 -1.11 -9.27
C CYS A 60 -1.41 -0.64 -8.38
N CYS A 61 -1.49 -1.18 -7.19
CA CYS A 61 -2.41 -0.70 -6.18
C CYS A 61 -1.78 -0.74 -4.79
N LEU A 62 -2.30 0.09 -3.90
CA LEU A 62 -1.96 0.11 -2.50
C LEU A 62 -3.13 -0.46 -1.72
N LEU A 63 -2.87 -1.50 -0.95
CA LEU A 63 -3.83 -2.08 -0.01
C LEU A 63 -3.52 -1.56 1.38
N ILE A 64 -4.53 -1.13 2.10
CA ILE A 64 -4.40 -0.59 3.44
C ILE A 64 -5.16 -1.49 4.38
N CYS A 65 -4.42 -2.28 5.15
CA CYS A 65 -4.95 -3.26 6.08
C CYS A 65 -4.81 -2.75 7.52
N GLN A 66 -5.84 -2.97 8.31
CA GLN A 66 -5.84 -2.57 9.71
C GLN A 66 -6.21 -3.75 10.59
N PRO A 67 -5.64 -3.83 11.80
CA PRO A 67 -5.99 -4.89 12.74
C PRO A 67 -7.40 -4.72 13.27
N ARG A 68 -8.08 -5.84 13.48
CA ARG A 68 -9.34 -5.93 14.19
C ARG A 68 -9.08 -6.66 15.50
N TYR A 69 -9.45 -6.03 16.61
CA TYR A 69 -9.31 -6.61 17.94
C TYR A 69 -10.66 -7.17 18.39
N GLY A 70 -10.63 -8.35 18.99
CA GLY A 70 -11.82 -8.95 19.61
C GLY A 70 -12.17 -8.27 20.93
N ASP A 71 -13.25 -8.77 21.57
CA ASP A 71 -13.77 -8.23 22.84
C ASP A 71 -12.85 -8.47 24.04
N ALA A 72 -11.83 -9.31 23.89
CA ALA A 72 -10.87 -9.56 24.95
C ALA A 72 -9.87 -8.40 25.03
N GLU A 73 -9.55 -7.96 26.23
CA GLU A 73 -8.61 -6.87 26.55
C GLU A 73 -7.17 -7.13 26.05
N PHE A 74 -6.99 -7.70 24.86
CA PHE A 74 -5.70 -8.20 24.48
C PHE A 74 -5.08 -7.55 23.31
N ARG A 75 -3.87 -7.57 23.38
CA ARG A 75 -2.68 -7.03 22.77
C ARG A 75 -2.38 -7.56 21.37
N SER A 76 -3.03 -8.66 20.96
CA SER A 76 -2.89 -9.22 19.61
C SER A 76 -4.20 -9.09 18.86
N PRO A 77 -4.20 -8.59 17.64
CA PRO A 77 -5.41 -8.53 16.85
C PRO A 77 -5.86 -9.93 16.44
N ASP A 78 -7.19 -10.13 16.38
CA ASP A 78 -7.79 -11.37 15.90
C ASP A 78 -7.60 -11.54 14.40
N SER A 79 -7.62 -10.44 13.67
CA SER A 79 -7.49 -10.44 12.21
C SER A 79 -6.92 -9.13 11.70
N LEU A 80 -6.41 -9.19 10.47
CA LEU A 80 -6.14 -8.01 9.65
C LEU A 80 -7.21 -7.93 8.58
N VAL A 81 -7.73 -6.74 8.36
CA VAL A 81 -8.83 -6.51 7.42
C VAL A 81 -8.43 -5.45 6.42
N LEU A 82 -8.70 -5.72 5.14
CA LEU A 82 -8.53 -4.73 4.08
C LEU A 82 -9.60 -3.65 4.20
N LYS A 83 -9.19 -2.46 4.65
CA LYS A 83 -10.09 -1.31 4.87
C LYS A 83 -10.21 -0.42 3.66
N TYR A 84 -9.08 -0.09 3.04
CA TYR A 84 -9.02 0.88 1.95
C TYR A 84 -8.05 0.38 0.89
N TYR A 85 -8.19 0.91 -0.32
CA TYR A 85 -7.24 0.70 -1.38
C TYR A 85 -7.13 1.94 -2.25
N VAL A 86 -5.98 2.06 -2.92
CA VAL A 86 -5.72 3.09 -3.91
C VAL A 86 -5.20 2.41 -5.17
N LYS A 87 -5.76 2.73 -6.31
CA LYS A 87 -5.35 2.16 -7.60
C LYS A 87 -4.59 3.19 -8.42
N SER A 88 -3.56 2.75 -9.13
CA SER A 88 -2.97 3.56 -10.18
C SER A 88 -3.96 3.70 -11.35
N PRO A 89 -3.77 4.70 -12.24
CA PRO A 89 -4.72 4.92 -13.34
C PRO A 89 -4.92 3.73 -14.27
N THR A 90 -3.91 2.84 -14.36
CA THR A 90 -3.95 1.68 -15.25
C THR A 90 -4.34 0.38 -14.56
N TYR A 91 -4.52 0.37 -13.25
CA TYR A 91 -4.91 -0.84 -12.51
C TYR A 91 -6.40 -1.11 -12.66
N ARG A 92 -6.77 -2.26 -13.20
CA ARG A 92 -8.16 -2.59 -13.57
C ARG A 92 -8.80 -3.70 -12.74
N ARG A 93 -8.06 -4.34 -11.84
CA ARG A 93 -8.59 -5.45 -11.07
C ARG A 93 -9.53 -4.98 -9.97
N HIS A 94 -10.53 -5.82 -9.69
CA HIS A 94 -11.41 -5.61 -8.55
C HIS A 94 -10.67 -5.90 -7.23
N ILE A 95 -10.89 -5.07 -6.22
CA ILE A 95 -10.35 -5.27 -4.89
C ILE A 95 -11.51 -5.31 -3.89
N PRO A 96 -11.77 -6.48 -3.27
CA PRO A 96 -12.84 -6.59 -2.30
C PRO A 96 -12.47 -5.93 -0.97
N ARG A 97 -13.27 -4.96 -0.52
CA ARG A 97 -13.11 -4.35 0.79
C ARG A 97 -13.65 -5.27 1.90
N GLY A 98 -13.13 -5.09 3.10
CA GLY A 98 -13.62 -5.78 4.28
C GLY A 98 -13.17 -7.23 4.40
N GLN A 99 -12.38 -7.70 3.45
CA GLN A 99 -11.89 -9.07 3.46
C GLN A 99 -10.78 -9.24 4.50
N GLU A 100 -10.82 -10.35 5.22
CA GLU A 100 -9.76 -10.73 6.14
C GLU A 100 -8.52 -11.22 5.38
N VAL A 101 -7.37 -10.85 5.90
CA VAL A 101 -6.08 -11.28 5.35
C VAL A 101 -5.75 -12.66 5.92
N PRO A 102 -5.45 -13.67 5.09
CA PRO A 102 -5.05 -14.98 5.59
C PRO A 102 -3.81 -14.91 6.48
N ALA A 103 -3.80 -15.69 7.56
CA ALA A 103 -2.69 -15.70 8.53
C ALA A 103 -1.34 -16.07 7.90
N SER A 104 -1.34 -16.82 6.81
CA SER A 104 -0.13 -17.20 6.07
C SER A 104 0.39 -16.10 5.15
N SER A 105 -0.31 -14.99 5.01
CA SER A 105 0.06 -13.90 4.11
C SER A 105 1.32 -13.17 4.55
N GLY A 106 2.11 -12.69 3.58
CA GLY A 106 3.22 -11.78 3.83
C GLY A 106 2.80 -10.46 4.47
N ILE A 107 1.53 -10.09 4.37
CA ILE A 107 0.97 -8.92 5.05
C ILE A 107 1.05 -9.12 6.57
N TRP A 108 0.72 -10.30 7.07
CA TRP A 108 0.87 -10.63 8.49
C TRP A 108 2.34 -10.62 8.93
N GLN A 109 3.25 -11.09 8.09
CA GLN A 109 4.69 -11.03 8.38
C GLN A 109 5.12 -9.58 8.57
N ALA A 110 4.68 -8.69 7.70
CA ALA A 110 5.00 -7.26 7.80
C ALA A 110 4.39 -6.65 9.07
N PHE A 111 3.19 -7.03 9.44
CA PHE A 111 2.56 -6.56 10.68
C PHE A 111 3.40 -6.93 11.91
N ASN A 112 4.00 -8.11 11.90
CA ASN A 112 4.84 -8.60 12.99
C ASN A 112 6.29 -8.07 12.91
N ASN A 113 6.68 -7.43 11.83
CA ASN A 113 8.02 -6.86 11.60
C ASN A 113 7.94 -5.37 11.31
N VAL A 114 7.47 -4.61 12.29
CA VAL A 114 7.25 -3.17 12.17
C VAL A 114 8.50 -2.45 11.69
N GLY A 115 8.32 -1.54 10.74
CA GLY A 115 9.39 -0.70 10.22
C GLY A 115 10.20 -1.32 9.09
N GLN A 116 9.99 -2.59 8.77
CA GLN A 116 10.71 -3.29 7.70
C GLN A 116 9.79 -3.55 6.50
N ILE A 117 10.36 -3.44 5.31
CA ILE A 117 9.65 -3.80 4.07
C ILE A 117 9.79 -5.30 3.87
N THR A 118 8.68 -6.00 3.75
CA THR A 118 8.62 -7.43 3.48
C THR A 118 8.16 -7.65 2.04
N ALA A 119 9.04 -8.23 1.23
CA ALA A 119 8.69 -8.63 -0.13
C ALA A 119 8.01 -10.01 -0.10
N HIS A 120 6.91 -10.14 -0.81
CA HIS A 120 6.16 -11.39 -0.86
C HIS A 120 5.30 -11.46 -2.13
N GLU A 121 4.51 -12.52 -2.23
CA GLU A 121 3.57 -12.69 -3.33
C GLU A 121 2.15 -12.73 -2.80
N LEU A 122 1.22 -12.18 -3.56
CA LEU A 122 -0.20 -12.27 -3.30
C LEU A 122 -0.89 -13.05 -4.41
N VAL A 123 -1.74 -13.97 -4.01
CA VAL A 123 -2.59 -14.68 -4.95
C VAL A 123 -3.90 -13.92 -5.05
N VAL A 124 -4.16 -13.39 -6.23
CA VAL A 124 -5.39 -12.69 -6.55
C VAL A 124 -6.13 -13.44 -7.65
N GLY A 125 -7.43 -13.43 -7.57
CA GLY A 125 -8.22 -14.07 -8.61
C GLY A 125 -9.63 -13.51 -8.62
N PRO A 126 -10.28 -13.47 -9.80
CA PRO A 126 -11.71 -13.29 -9.84
C PRO A 126 -12.34 -14.56 -9.26
N ASP A 127 -13.48 -14.40 -8.62
CA ASP A 127 -14.24 -15.45 -7.96
C ASP A 127 -14.18 -16.80 -8.71
N GLY A 128 -13.31 -17.67 -8.24
CA GLY A 128 -13.30 -19.10 -8.60
C GLY A 128 -12.69 -19.50 -9.92
N LYS A 129 -12.17 -18.62 -10.78
CA LYS A 129 -11.80 -19.03 -12.13
C LYS A 129 -10.31 -19.05 -12.46
N SER A 130 -9.54 -18.06 -12.16
CA SER A 130 -8.09 -18.11 -12.35
C SER A 130 -7.38 -17.31 -11.26
N LYS A 131 -6.46 -17.99 -10.61
CA LYS A 131 -5.61 -17.34 -9.61
C LYS A 131 -4.35 -16.83 -10.30
N ARG A 132 -4.00 -15.59 -10.01
CA ARG A 132 -2.76 -14.98 -10.48
C ARG A 132 -1.93 -14.57 -9.28
N THR A 133 -0.66 -14.85 -9.35
CA THR A 133 0.31 -14.43 -8.35
C THR A 133 0.89 -13.08 -8.75
N LEU A 134 0.84 -12.12 -7.85
CA LEU A 134 1.38 -10.79 -8.06
C LEU A 134 2.46 -10.50 -7.02
N ARG A 135 3.46 -9.74 -7.42
CA ARG A 135 4.48 -9.27 -6.48
C ARG A 135 3.89 -8.23 -5.55
N ALA A 136 4.28 -8.32 -4.30
CA ALA A 136 3.85 -7.38 -3.28
C ALA A 136 4.99 -7.01 -2.35
N GLU A 137 4.91 -5.81 -1.82
CA GLU A 137 5.75 -5.35 -0.72
C GLU A 137 4.86 -4.79 0.36
N SER A 138 5.10 -5.17 1.59
CA SER A 138 4.32 -4.71 2.74
C SER A 138 5.20 -4.03 3.77
N PHE A 139 4.66 -2.99 4.39
CA PHE A 139 5.31 -2.20 5.42
C PHE A 139 4.29 -1.84 6.50
N SER A 140 4.65 -2.04 7.76
CA SER A 140 3.79 -1.71 8.90
C SER A 140 4.39 -0.57 9.74
N ASN A 141 3.51 0.36 10.14
CA ASN A 141 3.86 1.41 11.10
C ASN A 141 3.35 1.12 12.52
N SER A 142 3.04 -0.11 12.86
CA SER A 142 2.41 -0.63 14.09
C SER A 142 0.88 -0.58 14.10
N TYR A 143 0.26 0.29 13.31
CA TYR A 143 -1.22 0.47 13.30
C TYR A 143 -1.85 0.05 11.99
N THR A 144 -1.09 0.15 10.93
CA THR A 144 -1.56 -0.07 9.56
C THR A 144 -0.51 -0.81 8.79
N VAL A 145 -0.92 -1.75 7.95
CA VAL A 145 -0.04 -2.39 6.99
C VAL A 145 -0.36 -1.84 5.60
N PHE A 146 0.65 -1.25 4.98
CA PHE A 146 0.58 -0.77 3.60
C PHE A 146 1.17 -1.85 2.70
N THR A 147 0.41 -2.29 1.71
CA THR A 147 0.85 -3.31 0.76
C THR A 147 0.78 -2.77 -0.65
N LEU A 148 1.92 -2.60 -1.28
CA LEU A 148 2.02 -2.24 -2.68
C LEU A 148 2.01 -3.51 -3.52
N VAL A 149 1.06 -3.60 -4.43
CA VAL A 149 0.92 -4.74 -5.34
C VAL A 149 1.19 -4.26 -6.76
N GLY A 150 2.16 -4.85 -7.42
CA GLY A 150 2.48 -4.57 -8.80
C GLY A 150 1.99 -5.68 -9.73
N GLU A 151 1.39 -5.31 -10.84
CA GLU A 151 1.14 -6.28 -11.89
C GLU A 151 2.45 -6.55 -12.61
N ASP A 152 3.00 -7.75 -12.40
CA ASP A 152 4.14 -8.19 -13.17
C ASP A 152 3.77 -8.23 -14.65
N ARG A 153 4.32 -7.29 -15.38
CA ARG A 153 4.46 -7.49 -16.81
C ARG A 153 5.67 -8.40 -16.99
N VAL A 154 5.40 -9.68 -16.99
CA VAL A 154 6.37 -10.60 -17.54
C VAL A 154 6.46 -10.23 -19.03
N GLY A 155 7.49 -9.46 -19.33
CA GLY A 155 7.80 -9.16 -20.72
C GLY A 155 8.25 -10.39 -21.45
#